data_09520e92a76b8bdac5b1c6f907db2a39
#
_entry.id   09520e92a76b8bdac5b1c6f907db2a39
#
_cell.length_a   1.000
_cell.length_b   1.000
_cell.length_c   1.000
_cell.angle_alpha   90.00
_cell.angle_beta   90.00
_cell.angle_gamma   90.00
#
_symmetry.space_group_name_H-M   'P 1'
#
loop_
_entity.id
_entity.type
_entity.pdbx_description
1 polymer ?
#
loop_
_entity_poly.entity_id
_entity_poly.type
_entity_poly.pdbx_seq_one_letter_code
_entity_poly.pdbx_strand_id
1 'polypeptide(L)'
;MKLYLISQNVNNGYDTFDSAVVAAESEQEARETFPDNNSEWRTYELDEDGFWVDEDGENPMEWAENASQVSVKYLGEAAEGTQSGVILASFNAG
;
A
#
# COMPACT_ATOMS: atom_id res chain seq x y z
N MET A 1 -2.73 17.34 1.78
CA MET A 1 -2.60 15.89 1.92
C MET A 1 -3.93 15.29 2.33
N LYS A 2 -4.29 14.19 1.75
CA LYS A 2 -5.57 13.51 1.97
C LYS A 2 -5.34 12.15 2.57
N LEU A 3 -6.33 11.63 3.30
CA LEU A 3 -6.29 10.29 3.86
C LEU A 3 -7.15 9.36 3.01
N TYR A 4 -6.61 8.18 2.73
CA TYR A 4 -7.28 7.14 1.97
C TYR A 4 -7.16 5.80 2.67
N LEU A 5 -8.22 5.01 2.56
CA LEU A 5 -8.16 3.60 2.93
C LEU A 5 -7.86 2.81 1.66
N ILE A 6 -6.76 2.10 1.65
CA ILE A 6 -6.43 1.16 0.59
C ILE A 6 -6.66 -0.26 1.10
N SER A 7 -7.20 -1.13 0.26
CA SER A 7 -7.51 -2.50 0.64
C SER A 7 -7.43 -3.42 -0.57
N GLN A 8 -7.31 -4.71 -0.28
CA GLN A 8 -7.34 -5.74 -1.31
C GLN A 8 -7.97 -7.02 -0.73
N ASN A 9 -8.50 -7.87 -1.59
CA ASN A 9 -9.06 -9.14 -1.19
C ASN A 9 -8.63 -10.29 -2.12
N VAL A 10 -7.54 -10.10 -2.84
CA VAL A 10 -7.02 -11.10 -3.77
C VAL A 10 -5.92 -11.96 -3.16
N ASN A 11 -5.38 -11.54 -2.03
CA ASN A 11 -4.35 -12.26 -1.29
C ASN A 11 -4.67 -12.20 0.20
N ASN A 12 -5.32 -13.24 0.72
CA ASN A 12 -5.84 -13.30 2.08
C ASN A 12 -5.12 -14.31 2.97
N GLY A 13 -3.94 -14.77 2.57
CA GLY A 13 -3.16 -15.73 3.33
C GLY A 13 -2.52 -15.14 4.58
N TYR A 14 -1.73 -15.94 5.25
CA TYR A 14 -0.93 -15.47 6.39
C TYR A 14 0.17 -14.52 5.90
N ASP A 15 0.58 -13.63 6.77
CA ASP A 15 1.64 -12.66 6.50
C ASP A 15 1.30 -11.74 5.31
N THR A 16 0.02 -11.35 5.22
CA THR A 16 -0.46 -10.40 4.21
C THR A 16 -1.10 -9.19 4.87
N PHE A 17 -1.08 -8.06 4.17
CA PHE A 17 -1.81 -6.86 4.59
C PHE A 17 -3.20 -6.87 3.97
N ASP A 18 -4.24 -6.66 4.79
CA ASP A 18 -5.63 -6.54 4.32
C ASP A 18 -5.92 -5.14 3.82
N SER A 19 -5.44 -4.16 4.57
CA SER A 19 -5.76 -2.75 4.31
C SER A 19 -4.74 -1.85 5.01
N ALA A 20 -4.76 -0.60 4.62
CA ALA A 20 -3.95 0.42 5.28
C ALA A 20 -4.60 1.79 5.12
N VAL A 21 -4.36 2.67 6.08
CA VAL A 21 -4.69 4.09 5.95
C VAL A 21 -3.41 4.77 5.50
N VAL A 22 -3.49 5.49 4.39
CA VAL A 22 -2.33 6.19 3.82
C VAL A 22 -2.65 7.66 3.61
N ALA A 23 -1.62 8.50 3.72
CA ALA A 23 -1.70 9.90 3.37
C ALA A 23 -1.09 10.08 1.98
N ALA A 24 -1.81 10.73 1.07
CA ALA A 24 -1.38 10.91 -0.30
C ALA A 24 -2.01 12.18 -0.90
N GLU A 25 -1.41 12.67 -1.97
CA GLU A 25 -1.90 13.85 -2.68
C GLU A 25 -3.10 13.52 -3.58
N SER A 26 -3.21 12.26 -4.00
CA SER A 26 -4.26 11.82 -4.91
C SER A 26 -4.61 10.36 -4.69
N GLU A 27 -5.76 9.95 -5.24
CA GLU A 27 -6.18 8.55 -5.24
C GLU A 27 -5.14 7.64 -5.91
N GLN A 28 -4.57 8.10 -7.02
CA GLN A 28 -3.58 7.33 -7.75
C GLN A 28 -2.31 7.12 -6.92
N GLU A 29 -1.84 8.15 -6.24
CA GLU A 29 -0.69 8.03 -5.35
C GLU A 29 -0.98 7.06 -4.20
N ALA A 30 -2.19 7.10 -3.64
CA ALA A 30 -2.61 6.17 -2.60
C ALA A 30 -2.59 4.72 -3.11
N ARG A 31 -3.12 4.50 -4.31
CA ARG A 31 -3.17 3.18 -4.94
C ARG A 31 -1.77 2.60 -5.17
N GLU A 32 -0.80 3.46 -5.40
CA GLU A 32 0.58 3.07 -5.66
C GLU A 32 1.45 3.00 -4.41
N THR A 33 0.84 3.10 -3.22
CA THR A 33 1.54 3.02 -1.95
C THR A 33 1.50 1.58 -1.44
N PHE A 34 2.67 0.99 -1.22
CA PHE A 34 2.76 -0.35 -0.62
C PHE A 34 2.57 -0.22 0.90
N PRO A 35 1.76 -1.10 1.53
CA PRO A 35 1.43 -0.94 2.95
C PRO A 35 2.57 -1.20 3.94
N ASP A 36 3.65 -1.86 3.53
CA ASP A 36 4.81 -2.08 4.38
C ASP A 36 5.83 -0.97 4.16
N ASN A 37 5.84 0.00 5.07
CA ASN A 37 6.78 1.11 5.01
C ASN A 37 7.84 1.06 6.11
N ASN A 38 7.84 0.00 6.92
CA ASN A 38 8.75 -0.11 8.06
C ASN A 38 10.03 -0.86 7.75
N SER A 39 10.18 -1.32 6.53
CA SER A 39 11.36 -2.06 6.14
C SER A 39 12.46 -1.11 5.67
N GLU A 40 13.49 -0.96 6.47
CA GLU A 40 14.69 -0.24 6.07
C GLU A 40 15.51 -1.04 5.06
N TRP A 41 15.13 -2.30 4.90
CA TRP A 41 15.90 -3.28 4.13
C TRP A 41 15.33 -3.54 2.75
N ARG A 42 14.05 -3.19 2.53
CA ARG A 42 13.37 -3.50 1.29
C ARG A 42 12.65 -2.27 0.75
N THR A 43 12.81 -2.04 -0.52
CA THR A 43 12.03 -1.05 -1.25
C THR A 43 11.13 -1.78 -2.23
N TYR A 44 9.90 -1.31 -2.35
CA TYR A 44 8.92 -1.86 -3.28
C TYR A 44 8.55 -0.80 -4.30
N GLU A 45 8.60 -1.17 -5.56
CA GLU A 45 8.26 -0.30 -6.67
C GLU A 45 7.27 -0.99 -7.58
N LEU A 46 6.60 -0.21 -8.40
CA LEU A 46 5.74 -0.76 -9.45
C LEU A 46 6.54 -0.87 -10.73
N ASP A 47 6.41 -2.02 -11.41
CA ASP A 47 6.98 -2.16 -12.73
C ASP A 47 6.09 -1.45 -13.77
N GLU A 48 6.44 -1.50 -15.05
CA GLU A 48 5.71 -0.82 -16.11
C GLU A 48 4.30 -1.35 -16.32
N ASP A 49 4.00 -2.56 -15.82
CA ASP A 49 2.69 -3.18 -15.92
C ASP A 49 1.86 -3.02 -14.63
N GLY A 50 2.40 -2.34 -13.63
CA GLY A 50 1.71 -2.08 -12.37
C GLY A 50 1.85 -3.16 -11.31
N PHE A 51 2.74 -4.12 -11.49
CA PHE A 51 3.04 -5.14 -10.49
C PHE A 51 4.08 -4.64 -9.51
N TRP A 52 3.85 -4.89 -8.21
CA TRP A 52 4.86 -4.58 -7.20
C TRP A 52 6.02 -5.55 -7.28
N VAL A 53 7.21 -5.01 -7.22
CA VAL A 53 8.45 -5.77 -7.23
C VAL A 53 9.40 -5.21 -6.17
N ASP A 54 10.21 -6.09 -5.59
CA ASP A 54 11.27 -5.70 -4.68
C ASP A 54 12.55 -5.37 -5.46
N GLU A 55 13.65 -5.16 -4.76
CA GLU A 55 14.93 -4.83 -5.40
C GLU A 55 15.47 -5.94 -6.29
N ASP A 56 15.00 -7.18 -6.11
CA ASP A 56 15.38 -8.33 -6.93
C ASP A 56 14.41 -8.56 -8.10
N GLY A 57 13.41 -7.72 -8.24
CA GLY A 57 12.41 -7.84 -9.30
C GLY A 57 11.32 -8.87 -8.98
N GLU A 58 11.21 -9.31 -7.74
CA GLU A 58 10.23 -10.31 -7.32
C GLU A 58 9.05 -9.68 -6.61
N ASN A 59 7.85 -10.26 -6.80
CA ASN A 59 6.64 -9.82 -6.10
C ASN A 59 6.75 -10.20 -4.62
N PRO A 60 6.52 -9.26 -3.68
CA PRO A 60 6.67 -9.54 -2.24
C PRO A 60 5.63 -10.49 -1.65
N MET A 61 4.51 -10.72 -2.34
CA MET A 61 3.44 -11.63 -1.92
C MET A 61 2.76 -11.27 -0.59
N GLU A 62 2.90 -10.05 -0.13
CA GLU A 62 2.31 -9.56 1.13
C GLU A 62 1.08 -8.68 0.91
N TRP A 63 0.76 -8.38 -0.34
CA TRP A 63 -0.28 -7.45 -0.76
C TRP A 63 -0.89 -7.92 -2.07
N ALA A 64 -1.77 -7.12 -2.67
CA ALA A 64 -2.22 -7.37 -4.03
C ALA A 64 -1.01 -7.40 -4.98
N GLU A 65 -1.02 -8.29 -5.96
CA GLU A 65 0.09 -8.40 -6.91
C GLU A 65 0.27 -7.14 -7.74
N ASN A 66 -0.85 -6.51 -8.10
CA ASN A 66 -0.90 -5.39 -9.03
C ASN A 66 -1.70 -4.25 -8.42
N ALA A 67 -1.28 -3.02 -8.68
CA ALA A 67 -1.96 -1.83 -8.18
C ALA A 67 -3.41 -1.75 -8.63
N SER A 68 -3.75 -2.32 -9.80
CA SER A 68 -5.13 -2.34 -10.30
C SER A 68 -6.08 -3.14 -9.41
N GLN A 69 -5.56 -4.02 -8.56
CA GLN A 69 -6.36 -4.84 -7.65
C GLN A 69 -6.63 -4.16 -6.31
N VAL A 70 -6.07 -2.99 -6.10
CA VAL A 70 -6.21 -2.24 -4.84
C VAL A 70 -7.44 -1.35 -4.92
N SER A 71 -8.30 -1.46 -3.91
CA SER A 71 -9.43 -0.56 -3.73
C SER A 71 -8.98 0.66 -2.93
N VAL A 72 -9.45 1.84 -3.32
CA VAL A 72 -9.10 3.09 -2.67
C VAL A 72 -10.36 3.82 -2.27
N LYS A 73 -10.44 4.22 -0.99
CA LYS A 73 -11.56 4.99 -0.46
C LYS A 73 -11.05 6.25 0.20
N TYR A 74 -11.56 7.40 -0.24
CA TYR A 74 -11.25 8.68 0.38
C TYR A 74 -11.87 8.76 1.78
N LEU A 75 -11.06 9.11 2.77
CA LEU A 75 -11.50 9.22 4.17
C LEU A 75 -11.66 10.65 4.65
N GLY A 76 -10.91 11.59 4.08
CA GLY A 76 -10.94 12.97 4.53
C GLY A 76 -9.57 13.63 4.38
N GLU A 77 -9.45 14.84 4.92
CA GLU A 77 -8.19 15.56 4.88
C GLU A 77 -7.27 15.13 6.02
N ALA A 78 -5.98 15.04 5.75
CA ALA A 78 -4.98 14.75 6.76
C ALA A 78 -4.68 16.03 7.56
N ALA A 79 -4.21 15.86 8.79
CA ALA A 79 -3.77 16.98 9.61
C ALA A 79 -2.63 17.72 8.91
N GLU A 80 -2.55 19.03 9.12
CA GLU A 80 -1.49 19.85 8.58
C GLU A 80 -0.12 19.30 9.02
N GLY A 81 0.82 19.23 8.10
CA GLY A 81 2.14 18.69 8.36
C GLY A 81 2.27 17.19 8.20
N THR A 82 1.17 16.48 7.88
CA THR A 82 1.23 15.05 7.63
C THR A 82 2.04 14.77 6.36
N GLN A 83 2.99 13.86 6.47
CA GLN A 83 3.79 13.42 5.33
C GLN A 83 3.09 12.26 4.60
N SER A 84 3.36 12.13 3.30
CA SER A 84 2.80 11.02 2.53
C SER A 84 3.36 9.69 3.02
N GLY A 85 2.56 8.63 2.91
CA GLY A 85 2.94 7.29 3.29
C GLY A 85 1.90 6.62 4.16
N VAL A 86 2.25 5.47 4.69
CA VAL A 86 1.36 4.65 5.52
C VAL A 86 1.24 5.26 6.91
N ILE A 87 -0.02 5.46 7.34
CA ILE A 87 -0.34 5.92 8.70
C ILE A 87 -0.54 4.71 9.61
N LEU A 88 -1.30 3.72 9.12
CA LEU A 88 -1.66 2.52 9.89
C LEU A 88 -1.97 1.41 8.91
N ALA A 89 -1.45 0.22 9.17
CA ALA A 89 -1.72 -0.93 8.32
C ALA A 89 -2.26 -2.10 9.15
N SER A 90 -3.15 -2.89 8.53
CA SER A 90 -3.67 -4.12 9.12
C SER A 90 -2.93 -5.30 8.50
N PHE A 91 -2.13 -5.97 9.31
CA PHE A 91 -1.32 -7.11 8.90
C PHE A 91 -1.86 -8.40 9.49
N ASN A 92 -2.09 -9.38 8.64
CA ASN A 92 -2.57 -10.70 9.05
C ASN A 92 -1.37 -11.62 9.30
N ALA A 93 -0.96 -11.72 10.53
CA ALA A 93 0.22 -12.51 10.92
C ALA A 93 -0.09 -14.00 11.17
N GLY A 94 -1.29 -14.43 10.85
CA GLY A 94 -1.69 -15.81 11.05
C GLY A 94 -2.35 -16.02 12.38
#